data_26dee5c7aa4eb9ab5093bb5b3e5121af
#
_entry.id   26dee5c7aa4eb9ab5093bb5b3e5121af
#
_cell.length_a   1.000
_cell.length_b   1.000
_cell.length_c   1.000
_cell.angle_alpha   90.00
_cell.angle_beta   90.00
_cell.angle_gamma   90.00
#
_symmetry.space_group_name_H-M   'P 1'
#
loop_
_entity.id
_entity.type
_entity.pdbx_description
1 polymer ?
#
loop_
_entity_poly.entity_id
_entity_poly.type
_entity_poly.pdbx_seq_one_letter_code
_entity_poly.pdbx_strand_id
1 'polypeptide(L)'
;MEHGSLQDLLDARRDERANAFDDLLNSKGNITYQQYSDYSIMFDRNERPGTLAALYESGRCEPSELAAMIADAWTLAEYPAQCLEPDYWEFMFSDAGYHGLSGELLKRPCEPVTLFRGASIGETVRGFGMSWTVNREQAQWFADRNARLSEDEQAVFKAEIPSWLLLADYREQDRRVGRGEGEIVVLPFDGGDVPVSIVSYGVNADDEE
;
A
#
# COMPACT_ATOMS: atom_id res chain seq x y z
N MET A 1 -24.65 -25.64 30.35
CA MET A 1 -24.03 -24.50 29.65
C MET A 1 -24.05 -24.86 28.17
N GLU A 2 -24.96 -24.24 27.43
CA GLU A 2 -25.03 -24.40 25.96
C GLU A 2 -23.80 -23.74 25.37
N HIS A 3 -22.99 -24.53 24.70
CA HIS A 3 -21.90 -23.99 23.89
C HIS A 3 -22.54 -23.37 22.64
N GLY A 4 -22.55 -22.05 22.54
CA GLY A 4 -22.95 -21.36 21.33
C GLY A 4 -22.23 -21.95 20.10
N SER A 5 -22.92 -22.02 18.97
CA SER A 5 -22.35 -22.55 17.73
C SER A 5 -21.20 -21.65 17.25
N LEU A 6 -20.30 -22.19 16.40
CA LEU A 6 -19.27 -21.40 15.76
C LEU A 6 -19.89 -20.20 15.01
N GLN A 7 -21.08 -20.41 14.42
CA GLN A 7 -21.82 -19.36 13.72
C GLN A 7 -22.23 -18.22 14.66
N ASP A 8 -22.72 -18.54 15.87
CA ASP A 8 -23.10 -17.53 16.87
C ASP A 8 -21.90 -16.67 17.27
N LEU A 9 -20.71 -17.28 17.38
CA LEU A 9 -19.47 -16.55 17.68
C LEU A 9 -19.02 -15.65 16.53
N LEU A 10 -19.17 -16.10 15.28
CA LEU A 10 -18.83 -15.30 14.10
C LEU A 10 -19.81 -14.13 13.93
N ASP A 11 -21.08 -14.34 14.15
CA ASP A 11 -22.11 -13.30 14.08
C ASP A 11 -21.90 -12.26 15.19
N ALA A 12 -21.62 -12.69 16.43
CA ALA A 12 -21.30 -11.78 17.53
C ALA A 12 -20.06 -10.91 17.24
N ARG A 13 -19.02 -11.48 16.64
CA ARG A 13 -17.83 -10.69 16.23
C ARG A 13 -18.14 -9.69 15.12
N ARG A 14 -18.99 -10.07 14.16
CA ARG A 14 -19.43 -9.16 13.10
C ARG A 14 -20.18 -7.96 13.67
N ASP A 15 -21.12 -8.23 14.59
CA ASP A 15 -21.90 -7.18 15.24
C ASP A 15 -21.02 -6.27 16.10
N GLU A 16 -20.05 -6.83 16.83
CA GLU A 16 -19.07 -6.07 17.59
C GLU A 16 -18.25 -5.12 16.71
N ARG A 17 -17.76 -5.60 15.56
CA ARG A 17 -17.05 -4.79 14.57
C ARG A 17 -17.92 -3.67 14.01
N ALA A 18 -19.15 -3.97 13.60
CA ALA A 18 -20.08 -2.99 13.06
C ALA A 18 -20.38 -1.89 14.07
N ASN A 19 -20.67 -2.26 15.32
CA ASN A 19 -20.93 -1.31 16.39
C ASN A 19 -19.71 -0.43 16.68
N ALA A 20 -18.50 -1.00 16.73
CA ALA A 20 -17.28 -0.24 16.97
C ALA A 20 -16.99 0.75 15.82
N PHE A 21 -17.31 0.39 14.57
CA PHE A 21 -17.19 1.28 13.42
C PHE A 21 -18.18 2.45 13.48
N ASP A 22 -19.44 2.14 13.78
CA ASP A 22 -20.48 3.15 13.95
C ASP A 22 -20.12 4.10 15.10
N ASP A 23 -19.60 3.60 16.21
CA ASP A 23 -19.14 4.42 17.34
C ASP A 23 -17.99 5.34 16.92
N LEU A 24 -17.03 4.85 16.13
CA LEU A 24 -15.92 5.65 15.62
C LEU A 24 -16.42 6.73 14.66
N LEU A 25 -17.31 6.39 13.71
CA LEU A 25 -17.90 7.34 12.78
C LEU A 25 -18.80 8.36 13.48
N ASN A 26 -19.48 8.00 14.57
CA ASN A 26 -20.36 8.89 15.32
C ASN A 26 -19.63 9.63 16.45
N SER A 27 -18.35 9.34 16.72
CA SER A 27 -17.54 10.04 17.70
C SER A 27 -17.43 11.54 17.37
N LYS A 28 -17.20 12.39 18.35
CA LYS A 28 -17.03 13.83 18.13
C LYS A 28 -15.56 14.16 17.83
N GLY A 29 -15.37 15.14 16.93
CA GLY A 29 -14.04 15.64 16.57
C GLY A 29 -13.38 14.83 15.46
N ASN A 30 -12.09 15.08 15.25
CA ASN A 30 -11.29 14.40 14.24
C ASN A 30 -10.93 12.98 14.70
N ILE A 31 -10.77 12.09 13.73
CA ILE A 31 -10.37 10.70 13.97
C ILE A 31 -8.85 10.67 14.03
N THR A 32 -8.31 10.12 15.13
CA THR A 32 -6.86 9.98 15.32
C THR A 32 -6.38 8.62 14.81
N TYR A 33 -5.07 8.54 14.48
CA TYR A 33 -4.43 7.27 14.14
C TYR A 33 -4.59 6.24 15.28
N GLN A 34 -4.53 6.64 16.54
CA GLN A 34 -4.72 5.72 17.66
C GLN A 34 -6.12 5.08 17.64
N GLN A 35 -7.17 5.87 17.40
CA GLN A 35 -8.54 5.35 17.30
C GLN A 35 -8.69 4.39 16.11
N TYR A 36 -8.10 4.73 14.95
CA TYR A 36 -8.06 3.87 13.78
C TYR A 36 -7.29 2.56 14.09
N SER A 37 -6.12 2.64 14.70
CA SER A 37 -5.27 1.49 15.02
C SER A 37 -5.97 0.53 15.98
N ASP A 38 -6.58 1.06 17.07
CA ASP A 38 -7.33 0.26 18.04
C ASP A 38 -8.51 -0.47 17.37
N TYR A 39 -9.16 0.19 16.42
CA TYR A 39 -10.25 -0.40 15.65
C TYR A 39 -9.74 -1.40 14.60
N SER A 40 -8.70 -1.06 13.84
CA SER A 40 -8.19 -1.83 12.71
C SER A 40 -7.63 -3.20 13.12
N ILE A 41 -7.24 -3.37 14.39
CA ILE A 41 -6.76 -4.66 14.93
C ILE A 41 -7.84 -5.77 14.90
N MET A 42 -9.11 -5.38 14.79
CA MET A 42 -10.23 -6.32 14.69
C MET A 42 -10.44 -6.88 13.28
N PHE A 43 -9.69 -6.39 12.29
CA PHE A 43 -9.85 -6.73 10.87
C PHE A 43 -8.69 -7.56 10.34
N ASP A 44 -8.98 -8.32 9.28
CA ASP A 44 -7.93 -8.85 8.43
C ASP A 44 -7.14 -7.70 7.77
N ARG A 45 -5.85 -7.94 7.52
CA ARG A 45 -4.96 -6.95 6.92
C ARG A 45 -5.47 -6.39 5.59
N ASN A 46 -6.17 -7.23 4.80
CA ASN A 46 -6.71 -6.82 3.50
C ASN A 46 -8.05 -6.08 3.59
N GLU A 47 -8.69 -6.06 4.78
CA GLU A 47 -9.90 -5.25 5.05
C GLU A 47 -9.55 -3.81 5.46
N ARG A 48 -8.32 -3.56 5.93
CA ARG A 48 -7.87 -2.25 6.43
C ARG A 48 -7.99 -1.11 5.40
N PRO A 49 -7.61 -1.31 4.11
CA PRO A 49 -7.81 -0.27 3.11
C PRO A 49 -9.26 0.20 2.97
N GLY A 50 -10.21 -0.74 2.92
CA GLY A 50 -11.64 -0.41 2.84
C GLY A 50 -12.15 0.35 4.07
N THR A 51 -11.68 -0.05 5.26
CA THR A 51 -11.99 0.66 6.52
C THR A 51 -11.44 2.09 6.49
N LEU A 52 -10.18 2.26 6.05
CA LEU A 52 -9.56 3.57 5.91
C LEU A 52 -10.33 4.47 4.94
N ALA A 53 -10.72 3.93 3.78
CA ALA A 53 -11.49 4.69 2.78
C ALA A 53 -12.80 5.23 3.37
N ALA A 54 -13.54 4.41 4.11
CA ALA A 54 -14.79 4.85 4.76
C ALA A 54 -14.55 5.92 5.85
N LEU A 55 -13.44 5.85 6.59
CA LEU A 55 -13.06 6.91 7.55
C LEU A 55 -12.65 8.19 6.84
N TYR A 56 -11.91 8.10 5.75
CA TYR A 56 -11.52 9.24 4.91
C TYR A 56 -12.74 9.98 4.34
N GLU A 57 -13.74 9.26 3.84
CA GLU A 57 -14.99 9.83 3.33
C GLU A 57 -15.78 10.62 4.39
N SER A 58 -15.57 10.34 5.68
CA SER A 58 -16.17 11.12 6.75
C SER A 58 -15.67 12.57 6.81
N GLY A 59 -14.58 12.90 6.14
CA GLY A 59 -13.94 14.22 6.14
C GLY A 59 -13.33 14.63 7.49
N ARG A 60 -13.07 13.66 8.39
CA ARG A 60 -12.65 13.91 9.79
C ARG A 60 -11.22 13.48 10.09
N CYS A 61 -10.46 13.13 9.07
CA CYS A 61 -9.04 12.75 9.22
C CYS A 61 -8.18 14.00 8.93
N GLU A 62 -7.44 14.48 9.94
CA GLU A 62 -6.41 15.49 9.71
C GLU A 62 -5.26 14.90 8.87
N PRO A 63 -4.56 15.69 8.03
CA PRO A 63 -3.53 15.18 7.12
C PRO A 63 -2.45 14.32 7.79
N SER A 64 -1.96 14.71 8.96
CA SER A 64 -0.93 13.94 9.67
C SER A 64 -1.44 12.60 10.23
N GLU A 65 -2.69 12.57 10.71
CA GLU A 65 -3.35 11.36 11.18
C GLU A 65 -3.65 10.44 10.00
N LEU A 66 -4.16 11.03 8.91
CA LEU A 66 -4.43 10.31 7.64
C LEU A 66 -3.16 9.67 7.09
N ALA A 67 -2.03 10.37 7.10
CA ALA A 67 -0.74 9.84 6.67
C ALA A 67 -0.33 8.57 7.43
N ALA A 68 -0.48 8.56 8.74
CA ALA A 68 -0.18 7.39 9.57
C ALA A 68 -1.16 6.22 9.31
N MET A 69 -2.45 6.52 9.10
CA MET A 69 -3.46 5.51 8.76
C MET A 69 -3.19 4.89 7.38
N ILE A 70 -2.79 5.71 6.39
CA ILE A 70 -2.41 5.24 5.05
C ILE A 70 -1.20 4.33 5.15
N ALA A 71 -0.16 4.73 5.88
CA ALA A 71 1.05 3.93 6.05
C ALA A 71 0.73 2.55 6.64
N ASP A 72 -0.13 2.49 7.67
CA ASP A 72 -0.59 1.23 8.28
C ASP A 72 -1.38 0.37 7.28
N ALA A 73 -2.41 0.93 6.64
CA ALA A 73 -3.27 0.20 5.72
C ALA A 73 -2.51 -0.30 4.48
N TRP A 74 -1.60 0.53 3.95
CA TRP A 74 -0.79 0.20 2.77
C TRP A 74 0.21 -0.90 3.05
N THR A 75 1.02 -0.74 4.12
CA THR A 75 2.15 -1.65 4.36
C THR A 75 1.73 -2.99 4.96
N LEU A 76 0.58 -3.08 5.60
CA LEU A 76 0.07 -4.32 6.17
C LEU A 76 -0.76 -5.14 5.18
N ALA A 77 -1.46 -4.52 4.24
CA ALA A 77 -2.19 -5.24 3.21
C ALA A 77 -1.24 -6.06 2.31
N GLU A 78 -1.70 -7.21 1.84
CA GLU A 78 -0.87 -8.07 0.97
C GLU A 78 -0.73 -7.49 -0.44
N TYR A 79 -1.83 -6.92 -0.94
CA TYR A 79 -1.91 -6.29 -2.26
C TYR A 79 -2.70 -4.97 -2.14
N PRO A 80 -2.15 -3.94 -1.50
CA PRO A 80 -2.90 -2.73 -1.17
C PRO A 80 -3.52 -2.05 -2.40
N ALA A 81 -2.80 -2.02 -3.51
CA ALA A 81 -3.29 -1.44 -4.77
C ALA A 81 -4.48 -2.19 -5.40
N GLN A 82 -4.80 -3.40 -4.92
CA GLN A 82 -5.96 -4.19 -5.37
C GLN A 82 -7.15 -4.10 -4.41
N CYS A 83 -6.94 -3.56 -3.20
CA CYS A 83 -7.98 -3.47 -2.18
C CYS A 83 -8.94 -2.29 -2.39
N LEU A 84 -8.48 -1.26 -3.11
CA LEU A 84 -9.26 -0.06 -3.45
C LEU A 84 -8.99 0.33 -4.91
N GLU A 85 -9.94 1.05 -5.50
CA GLU A 85 -9.70 1.71 -6.79
C GLU A 85 -8.50 2.67 -6.68
N PRO A 86 -7.64 2.77 -7.71
CA PRO A 86 -6.45 3.61 -7.68
C PRO A 86 -6.72 5.06 -7.27
N ASP A 87 -7.84 5.63 -7.71
CA ASP A 87 -8.24 7.01 -7.43
C ASP A 87 -8.41 7.28 -5.92
N TYR A 88 -8.89 6.27 -5.14
CA TYR A 88 -9.00 6.42 -3.69
C TYR A 88 -7.63 6.56 -3.03
N TRP A 89 -6.67 5.75 -3.43
CA TRP A 89 -5.32 5.87 -2.94
C TRP A 89 -4.70 7.22 -3.33
N GLU A 90 -4.88 7.64 -4.57
CA GLU A 90 -4.37 8.91 -5.07
C GLU A 90 -4.89 10.09 -4.24
N PHE A 91 -6.20 10.15 -3.99
CA PHE A 91 -6.81 11.21 -3.17
C PHE A 91 -6.28 11.20 -1.74
N MET A 92 -6.29 10.03 -1.09
CA MET A 92 -5.80 9.92 0.29
C MET A 92 -4.34 10.33 0.43
N PHE A 93 -3.45 9.83 -0.43
CA PHE A 93 -2.03 10.20 -0.43
C PHE A 93 -1.83 11.68 -0.75
N SER A 94 -2.61 12.25 -1.66
CA SER A 94 -2.54 13.67 -2.01
C SER A 94 -2.89 14.56 -0.83
N ASP A 95 -3.98 14.24 -0.12
CA ASP A 95 -4.44 15.00 1.04
C ASP A 95 -3.51 14.83 2.26
N ALA A 96 -2.91 13.65 2.43
CA ALA A 96 -1.93 13.39 3.47
C ALA A 96 -0.58 14.09 3.22
N GLY A 97 -0.26 14.38 1.94
CA GLY A 97 1.03 14.92 1.52
C GLY A 97 2.15 13.87 1.53
N TYR A 98 3.35 14.25 1.09
CA TYR A 98 4.50 13.34 1.05
C TYR A 98 4.98 13.02 2.46
N HIS A 99 4.92 11.75 2.86
CA HIS A 99 5.11 11.33 4.24
C HIS A 99 5.90 10.03 4.36
N GLY A 100 6.42 9.80 5.56
CA GLY A 100 7.09 8.57 5.96
C GLY A 100 6.15 7.57 6.65
N LEU A 101 6.74 6.49 7.13
CA LEU A 101 6.00 5.35 7.68
C LEU A 101 5.20 5.68 8.96
N SER A 102 5.66 6.58 9.79
CA SER A 102 4.94 7.01 11.01
C SER A 102 3.99 8.19 10.78
N GLY A 103 3.74 8.56 9.51
CA GLY A 103 2.87 9.66 9.13
C GLY A 103 3.54 11.04 9.19
N GLU A 104 4.84 11.11 9.49
CA GLU A 104 5.60 12.36 9.49
C GLU A 104 5.70 12.93 8.07
N LEU A 105 5.43 14.23 7.94
CA LEU A 105 5.62 14.93 6.68
C LEU A 105 7.10 15.03 6.32
N LEU A 106 7.44 14.58 5.13
CA LEU A 106 8.79 14.60 4.59
C LEU A 106 8.95 15.70 3.56
N LYS A 107 10.20 16.16 3.41
CA LYS A 107 10.56 17.03 2.29
C LYS A 107 10.75 16.17 1.04
N ARG A 108 10.03 16.48 -0.04
CA ARG A 108 10.22 15.80 -1.33
C ARG A 108 11.67 16.01 -1.82
N PRO A 109 12.29 15.00 -2.43
CA PRO A 109 13.58 15.16 -3.13
C PRO A 109 13.51 16.29 -4.15
N CYS A 110 14.60 17.02 -4.34
CA CYS A 110 14.68 18.07 -5.36
C CYS A 110 14.98 17.49 -6.76
N GLU A 111 15.64 16.34 -6.79
CA GLU A 111 16.04 15.65 -8.02
C GLU A 111 15.17 14.38 -8.21
N PRO A 112 15.04 13.89 -9.43
CA PRO A 112 14.41 12.60 -9.69
C PRO A 112 15.11 11.48 -8.92
N VAL A 113 14.33 10.46 -8.54
CA VAL A 113 14.83 9.30 -7.78
C VAL A 113 14.86 8.08 -8.68
N THR A 114 16.02 7.41 -8.76
CA THR A 114 16.12 6.11 -9.43
C THR A 114 15.37 5.04 -8.63
N LEU A 115 14.34 4.47 -9.23
CA LEU A 115 13.53 3.42 -8.63
C LEU A 115 13.45 2.19 -9.52
N PHE A 116 13.15 1.05 -8.89
CA PHE A 116 12.98 -0.24 -9.54
C PHE A 116 11.61 -0.84 -9.18
N ARG A 117 11.05 -1.63 -10.09
CA ARG A 117 9.79 -2.35 -9.89
C ARG A 117 9.85 -3.71 -10.57
N GLY A 118 9.53 -4.77 -9.83
CA GLY A 118 9.35 -6.13 -10.36
C GLY A 118 7.87 -6.36 -10.66
N ALA A 119 7.50 -6.48 -11.95
CA ALA A 119 6.11 -6.58 -12.36
C ALA A 119 5.96 -7.22 -13.75
N SER A 120 4.71 -7.51 -14.16
CA SER A 120 4.38 -8.00 -15.50
C SER A 120 4.77 -7.00 -16.59
N ILE A 121 5.31 -7.49 -17.70
CA ILE A 121 5.56 -6.69 -18.91
C ILE A 121 4.29 -5.98 -19.39
N GLY A 122 3.13 -6.53 -19.12
CA GLY A 122 1.84 -5.90 -19.44
C GLY A 122 1.66 -4.50 -18.84
N GLU A 123 2.42 -4.12 -17.79
CA GLU A 123 2.39 -2.74 -17.24
C GLU A 123 2.92 -1.69 -18.23
N THR A 124 3.76 -2.06 -19.19
CA THR A 124 4.22 -1.13 -20.26
C THR A 124 3.08 -0.60 -21.12
N VAL A 125 1.95 -1.30 -21.16
CA VAL A 125 0.76 -0.93 -21.93
C VAL A 125 -0.36 -0.39 -21.05
N ARG A 126 -0.49 -0.92 -19.82
CA ARG A 126 -1.58 -0.59 -18.89
C ARG A 126 -1.25 0.53 -17.93
N GLY A 127 0.00 0.97 -17.90
CA GLY A 127 0.56 1.88 -16.90
C GLY A 127 1.21 1.13 -15.73
N PHE A 128 2.13 1.83 -15.08
CA PHE A 128 2.91 1.30 -13.96
C PHE A 128 2.18 1.54 -12.63
N GLY A 129 2.17 0.50 -11.80
CA GLY A 129 1.54 0.56 -10.48
C GLY A 129 2.34 1.39 -9.47
N MET A 130 1.77 1.54 -8.27
CA MET A 130 2.21 2.51 -7.27
C MET A 130 3.45 2.09 -6.46
N SER A 131 3.72 0.78 -6.27
CA SER A 131 4.78 0.29 -5.40
C SER A 131 6.11 0.16 -6.14
N TRP A 132 7.11 0.92 -5.72
CA TRP A 132 8.47 0.93 -6.27
C TRP A 132 9.49 0.79 -5.14
N THR A 133 10.72 0.44 -5.47
CA THR A 133 11.80 0.30 -4.48
C THR A 133 13.11 0.92 -4.98
N VAL A 134 13.93 1.40 -4.04
CA VAL A 134 15.32 1.81 -4.35
C VAL A 134 16.26 0.60 -4.49
N ASN A 135 15.81 -0.58 -4.07
CA ASN A 135 16.61 -1.80 -4.06
C ASN A 135 16.30 -2.67 -5.29
N ARG A 136 17.23 -2.74 -6.24
CA ARG A 136 17.09 -3.57 -7.45
C ARG A 136 16.91 -5.06 -7.12
N GLU A 137 17.59 -5.56 -6.09
CA GLU A 137 17.51 -6.99 -5.70
C GLU A 137 16.10 -7.31 -5.18
N GLN A 138 15.48 -6.38 -4.46
CA GLN A 138 14.11 -6.52 -4.01
C GLN A 138 13.12 -6.55 -5.20
N ALA A 139 13.32 -5.66 -6.18
CA ALA A 139 12.51 -5.68 -7.40
C ALA A 139 12.69 -6.99 -8.18
N GLN A 140 13.92 -7.54 -8.25
CA GLN A 140 14.18 -8.84 -8.86
C GLN A 140 13.46 -9.97 -8.12
N TRP A 141 13.51 -9.96 -6.78
CA TRP A 141 12.80 -10.95 -5.98
C TRP A 141 11.28 -10.95 -6.27
N PHE A 142 10.67 -9.75 -6.44
CA PHE A 142 9.27 -9.65 -6.82
C PHE A 142 9.01 -10.18 -8.23
N ALA A 143 9.86 -9.86 -9.20
CA ALA A 143 9.74 -10.37 -10.57
C ALA A 143 9.84 -11.92 -10.59
N ASP A 144 10.81 -12.51 -9.89
CA ASP A 144 11.00 -13.96 -9.81
C ASP A 144 9.83 -14.64 -9.08
N ARG A 145 9.35 -14.04 -7.97
CA ARG A 145 8.17 -14.54 -7.25
C ARG A 145 6.93 -14.54 -8.13
N ASN A 146 6.69 -13.44 -8.85
CA ASN A 146 5.51 -13.31 -9.69
C ASN A 146 5.58 -14.22 -10.92
N ALA A 147 6.77 -14.45 -11.49
CA ALA A 147 6.97 -15.40 -12.59
C ALA A 147 6.58 -16.84 -12.21
N ARG A 148 6.70 -17.21 -10.93
CA ARG A 148 6.26 -18.52 -10.42
C ARG A 148 4.75 -18.61 -10.18
N LEU A 149 4.05 -17.47 -10.10
CA LEU A 149 2.64 -17.39 -9.75
C LEU A 149 1.73 -17.01 -10.91
N SER A 150 2.30 -16.55 -12.03
CA SER A 150 1.58 -16.06 -13.21
C SER A 150 2.24 -16.58 -14.48
N GLU A 151 1.44 -16.80 -15.52
CA GLU A 151 1.92 -17.10 -16.87
C GLU A 151 2.45 -15.86 -17.60
N ASP A 152 2.17 -14.66 -17.06
CA ASP A 152 2.64 -13.40 -17.62
C ASP A 152 4.16 -13.28 -17.47
N GLU A 153 4.84 -12.85 -18.53
CA GLU A 153 6.25 -12.52 -18.46
C GLU A 153 6.50 -11.38 -17.48
N GLN A 154 7.43 -11.58 -16.55
CA GLN A 154 7.80 -10.64 -15.51
C GLN A 154 9.13 -9.99 -15.80
N ALA A 155 9.26 -8.72 -15.44
CA ALA A 155 10.49 -7.95 -15.63
C ALA A 155 10.78 -7.04 -14.44
N VAL A 156 12.06 -6.66 -14.32
CA VAL A 156 12.49 -5.56 -13.46
C VAL A 156 12.58 -4.30 -14.31
N PHE A 157 11.75 -3.34 -13.97
CA PHE A 157 11.73 -2.02 -14.56
C PHE A 157 12.63 -1.07 -13.75
N LYS A 158 13.25 -0.11 -14.45
CA LYS A 158 13.98 1.00 -13.87
C LYS A 158 13.46 2.30 -14.46
N ALA A 159 13.24 3.30 -13.60
CA ALA A 159 12.86 4.66 -14.00
C ALA A 159 13.52 5.71 -13.10
N GLU A 160 13.69 6.93 -13.65
CA GLU A 160 14.04 8.14 -12.92
C GLU A 160 12.74 8.88 -12.59
N ILE A 161 12.20 8.64 -11.40
CA ILE A 161 10.88 9.14 -11.00
C ILE A 161 10.98 10.60 -10.55
N PRO A 162 10.28 11.53 -11.22
CA PRO A 162 10.22 12.92 -10.81
C PRO A 162 9.60 13.07 -9.42
N SER A 163 10.05 14.05 -8.64
CA SER A 163 9.65 14.21 -7.25
C SER A 163 8.15 14.46 -7.06
N TRP A 164 7.47 15.03 -8.06
CA TRP A 164 6.03 15.30 -7.99
C TRP A 164 5.17 14.03 -8.08
N LEU A 165 5.70 12.93 -8.60
CA LEU A 165 5.04 11.61 -8.60
C LEU A 165 5.22 10.84 -7.27
N LEU A 166 6.13 11.26 -6.39
CA LEU A 166 6.37 10.56 -5.12
C LEU A 166 5.23 10.86 -4.14
N LEU A 167 4.58 9.84 -3.64
CA LEU A 167 3.46 9.94 -2.70
C LEU A 167 3.88 9.68 -1.26
N ALA A 168 4.71 8.65 -1.03
CA ALA A 168 5.24 8.34 0.29
C ALA A 168 6.62 7.67 0.20
N ASP A 169 7.37 7.72 1.31
CA ASP A 169 8.69 7.11 1.46
C ASP A 169 8.71 6.21 2.69
N TYR A 170 8.63 4.91 2.45
CA TYR A 170 8.60 3.89 3.50
C TYR A 170 9.93 3.13 3.62
N ARG A 171 11.06 3.76 3.16
CA ARG A 171 12.39 3.13 3.22
C ARG A 171 12.90 2.86 4.63
N GLU A 172 12.52 3.69 5.60
CA GLU A 172 12.91 3.55 7.01
C GLU A 172 12.00 2.59 7.78
N GLN A 173 11.46 1.59 7.09
CA GLN A 173 10.70 0.55 7.78
C GLN A 173 11.55 -0.08 8.89
N ASP A 174 11.11 0.06 10.13
CA ASP A 174 11.65 -0.74 11.22
C ASP A 174 11.47 -2.22 10.84
N ARG A 175 12.58 -2.95 10.73
CA ARG A 175 12.63 -4.38 10.39
C ARG A 175 11.71 -5.26 11.24
N ARG A 176 11.09 -4.71 12.28
CA ARG A 176 10.15 -5.40 13.18
C ARG A 176 8.72 -5.41 12.67
N VAL A 177 8.32 -4.49 11.79
CA VAL A 177 6.93 -4.32 11.35
C VAL A 177 6.75 -4.55 9.86
N GLY A 178 7.77 -4.34 9.04
CA GLY A 178 7.73 -4.50 7.58
C GLY A 178 8.84 -5.39 7.06
N ARG A 179 8.71 -5.85 5.83
CA ARG A 179 9.68 -6.74 5.17
C ARG A 179 10.99 -6.04 4.79
N GLY A 180 11.16 -4.77 5.13
CA GLY A 180 12.35 -3.97 4.80
C GLY A 180 12.52 -3.78 3.29
N GLU A 181 11.42 -3.64 2.56
CA GLU A 181 11.38 -3.64 1.09
C GLU A 181 11.93 -2.35 0.48
N GLY A 182 12.23 -1.33 1.29
CA GLY A 182 12.75 -0.04 0.80
C GLY A 182 11.74 0.65 -0.12
N GLU A 183 10.44 0.53 0.20
CA GLU A 183 9.34 0.95 -0.65
C GLU A 183 9.22 2.47 -0.73
N ILE A 184 8.96 2.94 -1.95
CA ILE A 184 8.49 4.28 -2.25
C ILE A 184 7.18 4.15 -3.02
N VAL A 185 6.14 4.83 -2.54
CA VAL A 185 4.84 4.87 -3.22
C VAL A 185 4.84 6.00 -4.23
N VAL A 186 4.45 5.67 -5.45
CA VAL A 186 4.49 6.55 -6.63
C VAL A 186 3.10 6.66 -7.23
N LEU A 187 2.71 7.85 -7.66
CA LEU A 187 1.50 8.05 -8.44
C LEU A 187 1.57 7.18 -9.71
N PRO A 188 0.51 6.45 -10.07
CA PRO A 188 0.48 5.70 -11.32
C PRO A 188 0.80 6.59 -12.53
N PHE A 189 1.59 6.07 -13.45
CA PHE A 189 1.99 6.78 -14.67
C PHE A 189 2.15 5.80 -15.84
N ASP A 190 2.15 6.29 -17.05
CA ASP A 190 2.50 5.51 -18.22
C ASP A 190 3.93 5.80 -18.72
N GLY A 191 4.45 4.95 -19.60
CA GLY A 191 5.81 5.08 -20.14
C GLY A 191 6.02 6.27 -21.08
N GLY A 192 4.96 7.01 -21.40
CA GLY A 192 5.02 8.25 -22.17
C GLY A 192 5.40 9.45 -21.30
N ASP A 193 4.97 9.42 -20.02
CA ASP A 193 5.23 10.50 -19.06
C ASP A 193 6.63 10.39 -18.45
N VAL A 194 7.06 9.15 -18.12
CA VAL A 194 8.36 8.87 -17.52
C VAL A 194 9.04 7.72 -18.30
N PRO A 195 10.24 7.93 -18.84
CA PRO A 195 10.99 6.88 -19.52
C PRO A 195 11.30 5.71 -18.56
N VAL A 196 10.86 4.51 -18.95
CA VAL A 196 11.09 3.28 -18.23
C VAL A 196 11.93 2.32 -19.07
N SER A 197 12.88 1.64 -18.45
CA SER A 197 13.70 0.62 -19.08
C SER A 197 13.58 -0.72 -18.35
N ILE A 198 13.58 -1.82 -19.10
CA ILE A 198 13.74 -3.17 -18.54
C ILE A 198 15.22 -3.41 -18.29
N VAL A 199 15.56 -3.84 -17.08
CA VAL A 199 16.97 -4.11 -16.66
C VAL A 199 17.25 -5.58 -16.40
N SER A 200 16.22 -6.39 -16.22
CA SER A 200 16.28 -7.87 -16.14
C SER A 200 14.86 -8.44 -16.24
N TYR A 201 14.79 -9.77 -16.38
CA TYR A 201 13.53 -10.51 -16.39
C TYR A 201 13.41 -11.38 -15.15
N GLY A 202 12.19 -11.74 -14.80
CA GLY A 202 11.90 -12.73 -13.76
C GLY A 202 12.26 -14.14 -14.25
N VAL A 203 12.80 -14.95 -13.35
CA VAL A 203 13.24 -16.31 -13.64
C VAL A 203 12.25 -17.30 -13.03
N ASN A 204 11.75 -18.23 -13.84
CA ASN A 204 10.97 -19.36 -13.36
C ASN A 204 11.91 -20.42 -12.74
N ALA A 205 11.42 -21.18 -11.77
CA ALA A 205 12.20 -22.23 -11.12
C ALA A 205 12.66 -23.35 -12.08
N ASP A 206 11.98 -23.48 -13.22
CA ASP A 206 12.29 -24.49 -14.24
C ASP A 206 13.42 -24.05 -15.21
N ASP A 207 13.88 -22.81 -15.13
CA ASP A 207 14.95 -22.25 -15.97
C ASP A 207 16.35 -22.35 -15.30
N GLU A 208 16.44 -22.91 -14.10
CA GLU A 208 17.70 -23.14 -13.35
C GLU A 208 18.31 -24.55 -13.61
N GLU A 209 18.43 -25.00 -14.89
CA GLU A 209 19.23 -26.18 -15.26
C GLU A 209 20.61 -25.82 -15.79
#